data_2a7d71386202f8a7f08824c97be0f0ea
#
_entry.id   2a7d71386202f8a7f08824c97be0f0ea
#
_cell.length_a   1.000
_cell.length_b   1.000
_cell.length_c   1.000
_cell.angle_alpha   90.00
_cell.angle_beta   90.00
_cell.angle_gamma   90.00
#
_symmetry.space_group_name_H-M   'P 1'
#
loop_
_entity.id
_entity.type
_entity.pdbx_description
1 polymer ?
#
loop_
_entity_poly.entity_id
_entity_poly.type
_entity_poly.pdbx_seq_one_letter_code
_entity_poly.pdbx_strand_id
1 'polypeptide(L)'
;MADTSTQSIQVHAPLAQVAAVICDFPRYPEWADAMKQVEVLEEYEDGYAAQVRFVIDAGPLADDYTLEYAYAEDVSRIEWHLVAPSKMQRTLNGSYDLADNSDGTTTVTYMLEVELSIGMLGMFRRKAEKMIMDTALKELKRRVESLAKA
;
A
#
# COMPACT_ATOMS: atom_id res chain seq x y z
N MET A 1 3.18 -19.05 10.01
CA MET A 1 2.11 -18.27 10.64
C MET A 1 2.16 -16.83 10.15
N ALA A 2 1.02 -16.30 9.73
CA ALA A 2 0.97 -14.93 9.21
C ALA A 2 1.01 -13.91 10.36
N ASP A 3 1.76 -12.83 10.16
CA ASP A 3 1.79 -11.72 11.10
C ASP A 3 0.82 -10.64 10.64
N THR A 4 0.07 -10.07 11.56
CA THR A 4 -0.90 -9.00 11.25
C THR A 4 -0.49 -7.72 11.97
N SER A 5 -0.47 -6.61 11.23
CA SER A 5 -0.17 -5.28 11.75
C SER A 5 -1.24 -4.30 11.29
N THR A 6 -1.65 -3.40 12.17
CA THR A 6 -2.63 -2.36 11.86
C THR A 6 -2.16 -1.04 12.47
N GLN A 7 -2.14 0.01 11.66
CA GLN A 7 -1.79 1.36 12.12
C GLN A 7 -2.65 2.39 11.39
N SER A 8 -2.84 3.53 12.02
CA SER A 8 -3.61 4.63 11.45
C SER A 8 -2.81 5.92 11.49
N ILE A 9 -3.12 6.82 10.56
CA ILE A 9 -2.54 8.15 10.52
C ILE A 9 -3.61 9.15 10.04
N GLN A 10 -3.51 10.40 10.49
CA GLN A 10 -4.37 11.47 10.01
C GLN A 10 -3.67 12.19 8.87
N VAL A 11 -4.37 12.34 7.74
CA VAL A 11 -3.86 13.05 6.56
C VAL A 11 -4.66 14.35 6.40
N HIS A 12 -3.97 15.46 6.23
CA HIS A 12 -4.58 16.79 6.11
C HIS A 12 -5.00 17.06 4.65
N ALA A 13 -5.96 16.27 4.19
CA ALA A 13 -6.54 16.39 2.85
C ALA A 13 -7.87 15.64 2.82
N PRO A 14 -8.78 16.01 1.90
CA PRO A 14 -10.06 15.30 1.75
C PRO A 14 -9.88 13.86 1.31
N LEU A 15 -10.83 13.00 1.67
CA LEU A 15 -10.81 11.57 1.36
C LEU A 15 -10.58 11.31 -0.14
N ALA A 16 -11.23 12.08 -1.01
CA ALA A 16 -11.09 11.90 -2.46
C ALA A 16 -9.66 12.10 -2.94
N GLN A 17 -8.92 13.03 -2.35
CA GLN A 17 -7.52 13.26 -2.70
C GLN A 17 -6.62 12.13 -2.21
N VAL A 18 -6.89 11.61 -1.02
CA VAL A 18 -6.14 10.47 -0.48
C VAL A 18 -6.37 9.24 -1.37
N ALA A 19 -7.62 8.95 -1.69
CA ALA A 19 -7.98 7.84 -2.56
C ALA A 19 -7.32 7.96 -3.94
N ALA A 20 -7.30 9.18 -4.50
CA ALA A 20 -6.69 9.40 -5.81
C ALA A 20 -5.20 9.07 -5.83
N VAL A 21 -4.46 9.39 -4.76
CA VAL A 21 -3.04 9.07 -4.67
C VAL A 21 -2.84 7.55 -4.53
N ILE A 22 -3.64 6.91 -3.68
CA ILE A 22 -3.55 5.45 -3.47
C ILE A 22 -3.85 4.70 -4.77
N CYS A 23 -4.78 5.17 -5.57
CA CYS A 23 -5.18 4.50 -6.82
C CYS A 23 -4.31 4.87 -8.01
N ASP A 24 -3.42 5.82 -7.88
CA ASP A 24 -2.52 6.24 -8.97
C ASP A 24 -1.22 5.44 -8.93
N PHE A 25 -1.31 4.16 -9.26
CA PHE A 25 -0.22 3.21 -9.14
C PHE A 25 1.03 3.57 -9.94
N PRO A 26 0.93 4.02 -11.20
CA PRO A 26 2.15 4.33 -11.97
C PRO A 26 3.02 5.42 -11.35
N ARG A 27 2.48 6.24 -10.46
CA ARG A 27 3.24 7.31 -9.81
C ARG A 27 3.84 6.92 -8.47
N TYR A 28 3.62 5.69 -8.00
CA TYR A 28 4.15 5.24 -6.72
C TYR A 28 5.67 5.45 -6.58
N PRO A 29 6.50 5.20 -7.61
CA PRO A 29 7.94 5.44 -7.45
C PRO A 29 8.30 6.89 -7.16
N GLU A 30 7.40 7.85 -7.40
CA GLU A 30 7.66 9.26 -7.12
C GLU A 30 7.63 9.57 -5.62
N TRP A 31 6.95 8.75 -4.81
CA TRP A 31 6.83 9.01 -3.38
C TRP A 31 7.11 7.80 -2.48
N ALA A 32 7.11 6.60 -3.01
CA ALA A 32 7.40 5.37 -2.26
C ALA A 32 8.79 4.91 -2.61
N ASP A 33 9.78 5.28 -1.78
CA ASP A 33 11.21 5.11 -2.10
C ASP A 33 11.61 3.69 -2.42
N ALA A 34 11.02 2.70 -1.76
CA ALA A 34 11.35 1.29 -1.98
C ALA A 34 10.76 0.73 -3.28
N MET A 35 9.77 1.39 -3.86
CA MET A 35 9.11 0.91 -5.07
C MET A 35 9.83 1.44 -6.30
N LYS A 36 10.51 0.55 -7.01
CA LYS A 36 11.32 0.91 -8.19
C LYS A 36 10.51 0.86 -9.47
N GLN A 37 9.53 -0.05 -9.53
CA GLN A 37 8.68 -0.19 -10.71
C GLN A 37 7.29 -0.61 -10.26
N VAL A 38 6.25 0.03 -10.78
CA VAL A 38 4.86 -0.32 -10.52
C VAL A 38 4.14 -0.33 -11.86
N GLU A 39 3.54 -1.47 -12.20
CA GLU A 39 2.90 -1.67 -13.50
C GLU A 39 1.49 -2.22 -13.31
N VAL A 40 0.50 -1.53 -13.87
CA VAL A 40 -0.87 -2.01 -13.87
C VAL A 40 -1.01 -3.05 -14.98
N LEU A 41 -1.28 -4.30 -14.59
CA LEU A 41 -1.39 -5.42 -15.53
C LEU A 41 -2.80 -5.61 -16.07
N GLU A 42 -3.81 -5.36 -15.25
CA GLU A 42 -5.22 -5.49 -15.62
C GLU A 42 -6.04 -4.40 -14.95
N GLU A 43 -7.12 -3.98 -15.61
CA GLU A 43 -8.06 -3.00 -15.07
C GLU A 43 -9.47 -3.56 -15.12
N TYR A 44 -10.32 -3.14 -14.16
CA TYR A 44 -11.74 -3.42 -14.19
C TYR A 44 -12.43 -2.52 -15.23
N GLU A 45 -13.69 -2.82 -15.54
CA GLU A 45 -14.46 -2.04 -16.52
C GLU A 45 -14.55 -0.55 -16.17
N ASP A 46 -14.52 -0.22 -14.87
CA ASP A 46 -14.60 1.17 -14.39
C ASP A 46 -13.24 1.90 -14.44
N GLY A 47 -12.19 1.23 -14.90
CA GLY A 47 -10.86 1.83 -15.02
C GLY A 47 -9.96 1.67 -13.79
N TYR A 48 -10.48 1.17 -12.69
CA TYR A 48 -9.65 0.89 -11.51
C TYR A 48 -8.76 -0.32 -11.75
N ALA A 49 -7.54 -0.28 -11.21
CA ALA A 49 -6.58 -1.37 -11.38
C ALA A 49 -7.07 -2.65 -10.72
N ALA A 50 -7.05 -3.76 -11.47
CA ALA A 50 -7.41 -5.07 -10.96
C ALA A 50 -6.18 -5.83 -10.50
N GLN A 51 -5.11 -5.83 -11.31
CA GLN A 51 -3.84 -6.46 -10.94
C GLN A 51 -2.69 -5.48 -11.18
N VAL A 52 -1.80 -5.39 -10.20
CA VAL A 52 -0.66 -4.48 -10.23
C VAL A 52 0.60 -5.23 -9.82
N ARG A 53 1.64 -5.12 -10.64
CA ARG A 53 2.94 -5.69 -10.37
C ARG A 53 3.83 -4.64 -9.70
N PHE A 54 4.50 -5.06 -8.64
CA PHE A 54 5.43 -4.21 -7.90
C PHE A 54 6.82 -4.81 -7.91
N VAL A 55 7.81 -3.98 -8.20
CA VAL A 55 9.23 -4.34 -8.04
C VAL A 55 9.78 -3.43 -6.95
N ILE A 56 10.14 -4.03 -5.81
CA ILE A 56 10.67 -3.27 -4.67
C ILE A 56 12.15 -3.61 -4.47
N ASP A 57 12.90 -2.62 -4.00
CA ASP A 57 14.31 -2.78 -3.66
C ASP A 57 14.65 -1.79 -2.54
N ALA A 58 14.87 -2.34 -1.36
CA ALA A 58 15.30 -1.57 -0.18
C ALA A 58 16.48 -2.30 0.46
N GLY A 59 17.53 -2.54 -0.33
CA GLY A 59 18.71 -3.26 0.11
C GLY A 59 18.45 -4.76 0.25
N PRO A 60 18.48 -5.29 1.48
CA PRO A 60 18.22 -6.73 1.69
C PRO A 60 16.78 -7.14 1.39
N LEU A 61 15.87 -6.17 1.27
CA LEU A 61 14.47 -6.43 0.97
C LEU A 61 14.20 -6.09 -0.49
N ALA A 62 14.36 -7.07 -1.37
CA ALA A 62 14.08 -6.93 -2.80
C ALA A 62 13.10 -8.02 -3.22
N ASP A 63 12.05 -7.64 -3.94
CA ASP A 63 11.04 -8.60 -4.37
C ASP A 63 10.33 -8.09 -5.62
N ASP A 64 9.67 -9.02 -6.31
CA ASP A 64 8.87 -8.76 -7.50
C ASP A 64 7.58 -9.56 -7.32
N TYR A 65 6.45 -8.88 -7.17
CA TYR A 65 5.19 -9.54 -6.84
C TYR A 65 4.01 -8.81 -7.45
N THR A 66 2.90 -9.52 -7.57
CA THR A 66 1.65 -8.99 -8.13
C THR A 66 0.53 -9.08 -7.11
N LEU A 67 -0.20 -7.99 -6.96
CA LEU A 67 -1.36 -7.91 -6.08
C LEU A 67 -2.64 -7.76 -6.90
N GLU A 68 -3.70 -8.41 -6.43
CA GLU A 68 -5.04 -8.21 -6.97
C GLU A 68 -5.83 -7.30 -6.03
N TYR A 69 -6.49 -6.31 -6.59
CA TYR A 69 -7.17 -5.26 -5.83
C TYR A 69 -8.69 -5.36 -5.92
N ALA A 70 -9.35 -4.99 -4.84
CA ALA A 70 -10.81 -4.82 -4.78
C ALA A 70 -11.09 -3.50 -4.06
N TYR A 71 -12.16 -2.82 -4.48
CA TYR A 71 -12.51 -1.49 -3.99
C TYR A 71 -13.96 -1.47 -3.52
N ALA A 72 -14.22 -0.75 -2.42
CA ALA A 72 -15.58 -0.41 -2.04
C ALA A 72 -16.15 0.56 -3.08
N GLU A 73 -17.47 0.60 -3.19
CA GLU A 73 -18.15 1.41 -4.19
C GLU A 73 -17.78 2.90 -4.10
N ASP A 74 -17.61 3.43 -2.87
CA ASP A 74 -17.22 4.81 -2.62
C ASP A 74 -15.70 4.99 -2.46
N VAL A 75 -14.93 3.93 -2.71
CA VAL A 75 -13.45 3.90 -2.58
C VAL A 75 -12.96 4.23 -1.17
N SER A 76 -13.82 4.10 -0.16
CA SER A 76 -13.42 4.28 1.24
C SER A 76 -12.65 3.08 1.79
N ARG A 77 -12.69 1.95 1.08
CA ARG A 77 -11.93 0.77 1.41
C ARG A 77 -11.29 0.19 0.16
N ILE A 78 -10.00 -0.06 0.25
CA ILE A 78 -9.20 -0.64 -0.84
C ILE A 78 -8.50 -1.86 -0.26
N GLU A 79 -8.75 -3.03 -0.84
CA GLU A 79 -8.19 -4.29 -0.37
C GLU A 79 -7.32 -4.92 -1.44
N TRP A 80 -6.35 -5.72 -1.03
CA TRP A 80 -5.51 -6.46 -1.96
C TRP A 80 -5.04 -7.77 -1.37
N HIS A 81 -4.69 -8.69 -2.26
CA HIS A 81 -4.05 -9.94 -1.87
C HIS A 81 -3.01 -10.34 -2.91
N LEU A 82 -2.03 -11.13 -2.46
CA LEU A 82 -0.97 -11.63 -3.33
C LEU A 82 -1.55 -12.67 -4.28
N VAL A 83 -1.29 -12.50 -5.59
CA VAL A 83 -1.81 -13.41 -6.61
C VAL A 83 -1.12 -14.76 -6.56
N ALA A 84 0.20 -14.77 -6.35
CA ALA A 84 1.00 -15.99 -6.27
C ALA A 84 2.22 -15.73 -5.39
N PRO A 85 2.76 -16.77 -4.72
CA PRO A 85 3.95 -16.58 -3.90
C PRO A 85 5.08 -15.95 -4.69
N SER A 86 5.80 -15.04 -4.05
CA SER A 86 6.97 -14.39 -4.63
C SER A 86 8.22 -14.95 -3.95
N LYS A 87 9.37 -14.36 -4.28
CA LYS A 87 10.65 -14.75 -3.66
C LYS A 87 10.60 -14.59 -2.14
N MET A 88 10.00 -13.50 -1.65
CA MET A 88 10.02 -13.17 -0.22
C MET A 88 8.69 -13.40 0.48
N GLN A 89 7.59 -13.54 -0.26
CA GLN A 89 6.26 -13.58 0.33
C GLN A 89 5.52 -14.84 -0.08
N ARG A 90 4.96 -15.56 0.90
CA ARG A 90 4.12 -16.72 0.64
C ARG A 90 2.67 -16.29 0.53
N THR A 91 2.21 -15.45 1.45
CA THR A 91 0.88 -14.84 1.41
C THR A 91 0.98 -13.36 1.80
N LEU A 92 0.06 -12.56 1.30
CA LEU A 92 -0.08 -11.17 1.72
C LEU A 92 -1.52 -10.76 1.49
N ASN A 93 -2.13 -10.19 2.53
CA ASN A 93 -3.42 -9.52 2.46
C ASN A 93 -3.28 -8.15 3.10
N GLY A 94 -3.91 -7.15 2.53
CA GLY A 94 -3.84 -5.82 3.08
C GLY A 94 -5.07 -5.00 2.76
N SER A 95 -5.20 -3.87 3.44
CA SER A 95 -6.28 -2.93 3.16
C SER A 95 -5.92 -1.52 3.63
N TYR A 96 -6.50 -0.56 2.91
CA TYR A 96 -6.64 0.82 3.37
C TYR A 96 -8.10 1.06 3.70
N ASP A 97 -8.37 1.61 4.87
CA ASP A 97 -9.68 2.12 5.25
C ASP A 97 -9.57 3.63 5.43
N LEU A 98 -10.39 4.38 4.71
CA LEU A 98 -10.37 5.83 4.70
C LEU A 98 -11.62 6.36 5.37
N ALA A 99 -11.46 7.16 6.42
CA ALA A 99 -12.57 7.76 7.15
C ALA A 99 -12.49 9.28 7.04
N ASP A 100 -13.57 9.89 6.54
CA ASP A 100 -13.69 11.33 6.42
C ASP A 100 -13.99 11.90 7.82
N ASN A 101 -13.13 12.79 8.32
CA ASN A 101 -13.27 13.36 9.65
C ASN A 101 -14.18 14.60 9.69
N SER A 102 -14.77 14.97 8.54
CA SER A 102 -15.70 16.10 8.41
C SER A 102 -15.07 17.49 8.65
N ASP A 103 -13.76 17.56 8.74
CA ASP A 103 -13.02 18.82 8.95
C ASP A 103 -11.98 19.06 7.86
N GLY A 104 -12.09 18.32 6.73
CA GLY A 104 -11.12 18.42 5.63
C GLY A 104 -9.94 17.49 5.80
N THR A 105 -9.94 16.66 6.85
CA THR A 105 -8.89 15.65 7.05
C THR A 105 -9.47 14.24 6.90
N THR A 106 -8.57 13.26 6.72
CA THR A 106 -8.93 11.87 6.53
C THR A 106 -8.09 11.00 7.47
N THR A 107 -8.75 10.07 8.17
CA THR A 107 -8.02 9.04 8.92
C THR A 107 -7.77 7.86 7.99
N VAL A 108 -6.52 7.51 7.81
CA VAL A 108 -6.10 6.39 6.96
C VAL A 108 -5.66 5.26 7.87
N THR A 109 -6.35 4.12 7.79
CA THR A 109 -5.98 2.92 8.53
C THR A 109 -5.45 1.89 7.56
N TYR A 110 -4.24 1.41 7.81
CA TYR A 110 -3.56 0.41 6.98
C TYR A 110 -3.45 -0.89 7.76
N MET A 111 -3.94 -1.97 7.17
CA MET A 111 -3.81 -3.31 7.74
C MET A 111 -2.97 -4.16 6.80
N LEU A 112 -2.04 -4.92 7.38
CA LEU A 112 -1.19 -5.83 6.62
C LEU A 112 -1.13 -7.17 7.34
N GLU A 113 -1.40 -8.24 6.60
CA GLU A 113 -1.19 -9.61 7.04
C GLU A 113 -0.24 -10.26 6.05
N VAL A 114 0.94 -10.65 6.49
CA VAL A 114 1.96 -11.19 5.59
C VAL A 114 2.60 -12.44 6.19
N GLU A 115 2.83 -13.45 5.34
CA GLU A 115 3.63 -14.62 5.67
C GLU A 115 4.83 -14.64 4.73
N LEU A 116 6.04 -14.58 5.29
CA LEU A 116 7.27 -14.56 4.52
C LEU A 116 7.68 -15.98 4.13
N SER A 117 8.16 -16.14 2.90
CA SER A 117 8.53 -17.46 2.36
C SER A 117 9.90 -17.93 2.84
N ILE A 118 10.72 -17.02 3.38
CA ILE A 118 12.02 -17.37 3.95
C ILE A 118 11.97 -17.19 5.45
N GLY A 119 12.67 -18.06 6.19
CA GLY A 119 12.82 -17.93 7.62
C GLY A 119 13.69 -16.73 7.92
N MET A 120 13.11 -15.54 7.91
CA MET A 120 13.83 -14.33 8.28
C MET A 120 13.97 -14.25 9.78
N LEU A 121 15.15 -13.84 10.25
CA LEU A 121 15.36 -13.55 11.66
C LEU A 121 14.38 -12.44 12.07
N GLY A 122 13.89 -12.52 13.32
CA GLY A 122 12.86 -11.58 13.80
C GLY A 122 13.22 -10.11 13.61
N MET A 123 14.50 -9.78 13.65
CA MET A 123 14.97 -8.41 13.41
C MET A 123 14.68 -7.94 11.98
N PHE A 124 14.93 -8.78 10.98
CA PHE A 124 14.66 -8.45 9.58
C PHE A 124 13.18 -8.33 9.33
N ARG A 125 12.39 -9.22 9.93
CA ARG A 125 10.94 -9.16 9.81
C ARG A 125 10.39 -7.83 10.33
N ARG A 126 10.87 -7.39 11.51
CA ARG A 126 10.43 -6.12 12.09
C ARG A 126 10.82 -4.92 11.23
N LYS A 127 12.03 -4.95 10.64
CA LYS A 127 12.46 -3.89 9.73
C LYS A 127 11.58 -3.84 8.47
N ALA A 128 11.24 -5.01 7.92
CA ALA A 128 10.37 -5.10 6.76
C ALA A 128 8.98 -4.53 7.05
N GLU A 129 8.39 -4.94 8.18
CA GLU A 129 7.08 -4.44 8.60
C GLU A 129 7.09 -2.93 8.81
N LYS A 130 8.11 -2.42 9.50
CA LYS A 130 8.24 -0.98 9.73
C LYS A 130 8.37 -0.21 8.42
N MET A 131 9.18 -0.70 7.50
CA MET A 131 9.36 -0.06 6.19
C MET A 131 8.05 -0.02 5.42
N ILE A 132 7.30 -1.12 5.40
CA ILE A 132 6.02 -1.20 4.72
C ILE A 132 5.03 -0.21 5.34
N MET A 133 4.95 -0.17 6.68
CA MET A 133 4.06 0.75 7.38
C MET A 133 4.44 2.20 7.14
N ASP A 134 5.73 2.53 7.18
CA ASP A 134 6.20 3.89 6.93
C ASP A 134 5.86 4.34 5.50
N THR A 135 6.07 3.47 4.50
CA THR A 135 5.71 3.78 3.12
C THR A 135 4.20 3.97 2.96
N ALA A 136 3.43 3.04 3.52
CA ALA A 136 1.97 3.05 3.37
C ALA A 136 1.31 4.23 4.06
N LEU A 137 1.89 4.74 5.14
CA LEU A 137 1.28 5.80 5.94
C LEU A 137 2.04 7.12 5.88
N LYS A 138 3.30 7.14 6.30
CA LYS A 138 4.07 8.39 6.38
C LYS A 138 4.42 8.97 5.01
N GLU A 139 4.89 8.14 4.09
CA GLU A 139 5.21 8.62 2.75
C GLU A 139 3.94 8.99 1.99
N LEU A 140 2.86 8.23 2.16
CA LEU A 140 1.56 8.56 1.59
C LEU A 140 1.08 9.94 2.11
N LYS A 141 1.11 10.13 3.42
CA LYS A 141 0.72 11.40 4.04
C LYS A 141 1.51 12.57 3.45
N ARG A 142 2.82 12.43 3.37
CA ARG A 142 3.70 13.45 2.81
C ARG A 142 3.33 13.78 1.38
N ARG A 143 3.09 12.77 0.56
CA ARG A 143 2.72 12.95 -0.84
C ARG A 143 1.39 13.67 -0.99
N VAL A 144 0.36 13.19 -0.30
CA VAL A 144 -0.99 13.74 -0.39
C VAL A 144 -0.99 15.21 0.07
N GLU A 145 -0.35 15.49 1.21
CA GLU A 145 -0.31 16.85 1.76
C GLU A 145 0.50 17.80 0.88
N SER A 146 1.54 17.31 0.22
CA SER A 146 2.32 18.14 -0.71
C SER A 146 1.48 18.53 -1.93
N LEU A 147 0.65 17.62 -2.43
CA LEU A 147 -0.23 17.91 -3.56
C LEU A 147 -1.37 18.85 -3.16
N ALA A 148 -1.87 18.73 -1.95
CA ALA A 148 -2.95 19.57 -1.45
C ALA A 148 -2.51 21.03 -1.26
N LYS A 149 -1.22 21.28 -1.09
CA LYS A 149 -0.65 22.64 -0.93
C LYS A 149 -0.32 23.30 -2.27
N ALA A 150 -0.31 22.52 -3.34
CA ALA A 150 0.06 23.02 -4.65
C ALA A 150 -1.05 23.85 -5.30
#